data_2f40d5146e477705879132446842cd1f
#
_entry.id   2f40d5146e477705879132446842cd1f
#
_cell.length_a   1.000
_cell.length_b   1.000
_cell.length_c   1.000
_cell.angle_alpha   90.00
_cell.angle_beta   90.00
_cell.angle_gamma   90.00
#
_symmetry.space_group_name_H-M   'P 1'
#
loop_
_entity.id
_entity.type
_entity.pdbx_description
1 polymer ?
#
loop_
_entity_poly.entity_id
_entity_poly.type
_entity_poly.pdbx_seq_one_letter_code
_entity_poly.pdbx_strand_id
1 'polypeptide(L)'
;MSERENVDEDICALGSGPTAVEVDLMQPIDPDKKPAVHTTPLNHVGLWVDDLPKAVEWMAANGVRFAPGGIRKGAAGHDITFIHPKGNEAFPLGGEGVLIELVQAPPEVVAALG
;
A
#
# COMPACT_ATOMS: atom_id res chain seq x y z
N MET A 1 -0.09 7.67 -16.41
CA MET A 1 -0.81 6.43 -16.86
C MET A 1 0.04 5.20 -16.62
N SER A 2 -0.52 4.16 -16.06
CA SER A 2 0.18 2.89 -15.83
C SER A 2 -0.60 1.74 -16.48
N GLU A 3 -0.20 1.35 -17.68
CA GLU A 3 -0.84 0.24 -18.41
C GLU A 3 -0.65 -1.09 -17.70
N ARG A 4 0.53 -1.29 -17.07
CA ARG A 4 0.86 -2.51 -16.33
C ARG A 4 -0.06 -2.73 -15.13
N GLU A 5 -0.51 -1.66 -14.49
CA GLU A 5 -1.39 -1.70 -13.34
C GLU A 5 -2.85 -1.40 -13.70
N ASN A 6 -3.13 -1.17 -14.98
CA ASN A 6 -4.45 -0.84 -15.49
C ASN A 6 -5.07 0.39 -14.82
N VAL A 7 -4.26 1.39 -14.50
CA VAL A 7 -4.76 2.61 -13.86
C VAL A 7 -4.21 3.87 -14.52
N ASP A 8 -5.04 4.88 -14.53
CA ASP A 8 -4.69 6.26 -14.80
C ASP A 8 -4.94 7.03 -13.50
N GLU A 9 -3.92 7.71 -13.00
CA GLU A 9 -3.93 8.26 -11.65
C GLU A 9 -3.68 9.77 -11.65
N ASP A 10 -4.39 10.45 -10.72
CA ASP A 10 -4.12 11.83 -10.34
C ASP A 10 -3.80 11.84 -8.85
N ILE A 11 -2.60 12.23 -8.48
CA ILE A 11 -2.18 12.29 -7.09
C ILE A 11 -2.30 13.71 -6.57
N CYS A 12 -3.18 13.90 -5.58
CA CYS A 12 -3.43 15.18 -4.95
C CYS A 12 -2.83 15.22 -3.55
N ALA A 13 -1.96 16.21 -3.27
CA ALA A 13 -1.36 16.35 -1.96
C ALA A 13 -2.21 17.23 -1.05
N LEU A 14 -2.45 16.78 0.18
CA LEU A 14 -3.10 17.54 1.24
C LEU A 14 -2.05 17.90 2.29
N GLY A 15 -1.77 19.18 2.45
CA GLY A 15 -0.72 19.66 3.33
C GLY A 15 0.64 19.69 2.65
N SER A 16 1.70 19.80 3.43
CA SER A 16 3.07 19.87 2.94
C SER A 16 4.02 19.22 3.93
N GLY A 17 5.23 18.89 3.43
CA GLY A 17 6.26 18.28 4.25
C GLY A 17 5.98 16.82 4.58
N PRO A 18 6.62 16.27 5.63
CA PRO A 18 6.57 14.83 5.91
C PRO A 18 5.21 14.32 6.42
N THR A 19 4.33 15.23 6.84
CA THR A 19 2.98 14.87 7.30
C THR A 19 1.91 15.07 6.22
N ALA A 20 2.31 15.43 5.01
CA ALA A 20 1.36 15.56 3.90
C ALA A 20 0.70 14.20 3.59
N VAL A 21 -0.57 14.25 3.26
CA VAL A 21 -1.33 13.07 2.85
C VAL A 21 -1.61 13.17 1.35
N GLU A 22 -1.39 12.10 0.63
CA GLU A 22 -1.73 12.04 -0.79
C GLU A 22 -3.05 11.31 -0.98
N VAL A 23 -3.93 11.92 -1.77
CA VAL A 23 -5.16 11.28 -2.24
C VAL A 23 -4.95 10.94 -3.70
N ASP A 24 -4.98 9.66 -4.02
CA ASP A 24 -4.73 9.15 -5.36
C ASP A 24 -6.07 8.81 -6.01
N LEU A 25 -6.45 9.60 -7.02
CA LEU A 25 -7.66 9.39 -7.79
C LEU A 25 -7.34 8.47 -8.95
N MET A 26 -7.96 7.31 -8.98
CA MET A 26 -7.66 6.25 -9.94
C MET A 26 -8.83 5.95 -10.85
N GLN A 27 -8.52 5.78 -12.14
CA GLN A 27 -9.47 5.35 -13.15
C GLN A 27 -8.87 4.18 -13.91
N PRO A 28 -9.60 3.09 -14.18
CA PRO A 28 -9.05 1.99 -14.95
C PRO A 28 -8.88 2.40 -16.41
N ILE A 29 -7.77 1.99 -17.03
CA ILE A 29 -7.54 2.18 -18.45
C ILE A 29 -8.53 1.29 -19.24
N ASP A 30 -8.66 0.04 -18.81
CA ASP A 30 -9.64 -0.91 -19.33
C ASP A 30 -10.60 -1.30 -18.20
N PRO A 31 -11.88 -0.88 -18.22
CA PRO A 31 -12.80 -1.15 -17.12
C PRO A 31 -13.16 -2.62 -16.95
N ASP A 32 -12.87 -3.46 -17.95
CA ASP A 32 -13.12 -4.89 -17.89
C ASP A 32 -11.94 -5.67 -17.31
N LYS A 33 -10.81 -5.00 -17.05
CA LYS A 33 -9.61 -5.62 -16.47
C LYS A 33 -9.41 -5.17 -15.03
N LYS A 34 -8.74 -6.02 -14.27
CA LYS A 34 -8.35 -5.68 -12.90
C LYS A 34 -7.03 -4.91 -12.86
N PRO A 35 -6.82 -4.07 -11.84
CA PRO A 35 -7.77 -3.76 -10.78
C PRO A 35 -8.93 -2.89 -11.28
N ALA A 36 -10.15 -3.24 -10.87
CA ALA A 36 -11.36 -2.50 -11.20
C ALA A 36 -11.55 -1.36 -10.20
N VAL A 37 -10.64 -0.38 -10.23
CA VAL A 37 -10.55 0.67 -9.22
C VAL A 37 -11.79 1.56 -9.14
N HIS A 38 -12.58 1.61 -10.22
CA HIS A 38 -13.81 2.39 -10.26
C HIS A 38 -14.97 1.76 -9.45
N THR A 39 -14.85 0.48 -9.08
CA THR A 39 -15.90 -0.24 -8.33
C THR A 39 -15.67 -0.27 -6.83
N THR A 40 -14.50 0.17 -6.38
CA THR A 40 -14.12 0.17 -4.97
C THR A 40 -13.94 1.60 -4.50
N PRO A 41 -14.75 2.10 -3.54
CA PRO A 41 -14.64 3.49 -3.08
C PRO A 41 -13.26 3.83 -2.51
N LEU A 42 -12.66 2.89 -1.76
CA LEU A 42 -11.31 3.03 -1.23
C LEU A 42 -10.49 1.83 -1.68
N ASN A 43 -9.48 2.05 -2.54
CA ASN A 43 -8.64 0.97 -3.04
C ASN A 43 -7.67 0.48 -1.96
N HIS A 44 -6.90 1.37 -1.40
CA HIS A 44 -5.95 1.01 -0.34
C HIS A 44 -5.52 2.24 0.47
N VAL A 45 -4.89 1.96 1.61
CA VAL A 45 -4.23 2.95 2.45
C VAL A 45 -2.73 2.65 2.41
N GLY A 46 -1.89 3.66 2.19
CA GLY A 46 -0.44 3.52 2.19
C GLY A 46 0.17 4.12 3.44
N LEU A 47 1.06 3.38 4.10
CA LEU A 47 1.71 3.81 5.33
C LEU A 47 3.24 3.68 5.20
N TRP A 48 3.96 4.72 5.62
CA TRP A 48 5.42 4.66 5.74
C TRP A 48 5.82 3.75 6.90
N VAL A 49 6.84 2.92 6.67
CA VAL A 49 7.53 2.20 7.75
C VAL A 49 9.03 2.42 7.63
N ASP A 50 9.72 2.46 8.74
CA ASP A 50 11.16 2.78 8.79
C ASP A 50 12.05 1.60 8.37
N ASP A 51 11.63 0.37 8.65
CA ASP A 51 12.34 -0.85 8.30
C ASP A 51 11.34 -1.90 7.85
N LEU A 52 11.08 -1.96 6.56
CA LEU A 52 10.03 -2.81 6.01
C LEU A 52 10.28 -4.31 6.26
N PRO A 53 11.50 -4.87 6.04
CA PRO A 53 11.73 -6.28 6.32
C PRO A 53 11.49 -6.67 7.78
N LYS A 54 11.93 -5.84 8.72
CA LYS A 54 11.70 -6.09 10.15
C LYS A 54 10.23 -5.97 10.53
N ALA A 55 9.53 -4.99 9.97
CA ALA A 55 8.11 -4.81 10.22
C ALA A 55 7.31 -6.03 9.75
N VAL A 56 7.59 -6.52 8.55
CA VAL A 56 6.93 -7.70 7.98
C VAL A 56 7.21 -8.93 8.84
N GLU A 57 8.45 -9.15 9.23
CA GLU A 57 8.83 -10.29 10.07
C GLU A 57 8.08 -10.28 11.40
N TRP A 58 8.05 -9.13 12.08
CA TRP A 58 7.35 -8.99 13.35
C TRP A 58 5.84 -9.18 13.20
N MET A 59 5.25 -8.55 12.20
CA MET A 59 3.80 -8.65 11.96
C MET A 59 3.39 -10.07 11.61
N ALA A 60 4.13 -10.75 10.74
CA ALA A 60 3.83 -12.14 10.38
C ALA A 60 3.94 -13.07 11.58
N ALA A 61 4.95 -12.87 12.44
CA ALA A 61 5.11 -13.63 13.67
C ALA A 61 3.95 -13.40 14.65
N ASN A 62 3.25 -12.27 14.54
CA ASN A 62 2.10 -11.92 15.37
C ASN A 62 0.75 -12.17 14.67
N GLY A 63 0.73 -12.92 13.60
CA GLY A 63 -0.52 -13.38 12.97
C GLY A 63 -1.10 -12.48 11.89
N VAL A 64 -0.34 -11.52 11.39
CA VAL A 64 -0.80 -10.65 10.29
C VAL A 64 -0.65 -11.38 8.96
N ARG A 65 -1.73 -11.40 8.18
CA ARG A 65 -1.74 -11.99 6.85
C ARG A 65 -1.30 -10.97 5.81
N PHE A 66 -0.27 -11.31 5.04
CA PHE A 66 0.17 -10.52 3.90
C PHE A 66 -0.41 -11.07 2.60
N ALA A 67 -0.68 -10.19 1.66
CA ALA A 67 -1.09 -10.58 0.31
C ALA A 67 0.08 -11.24 -0.43
N PRO A 68 -0.19 -12.08 -1.44
CA PRO A 68 0.88 -12.70 -2.24
C PRO A 68 1.78 -11.66 -2.92
N GLY A 69 3.05 -12.01 -3.10
CA GLY A 69 4.02 -11.19 -3.82
C GLY A 69 5.19 -10.69 -2.97
N GLY A 70 5.09 -10.75 -1.64
CA GLY A 70 6.17 -10.33 -0.75
C GLY A 70 6.58 -8.88 -0.90
N ILE A 71 7.79 -8.55 -0.43
CA ILE A 71 8.37 -7.21 -0.58
C ILE A 71 8.88 -7.06 -2.02
N ARG A 72 8.49 -5.96 -2.67
CA ARG A 72 8.85 -5.67 -4.06
C ARG A 72 8.86 -4.17 -4.32
N LYS A 73 9.40 -3.75 -5.47
CA LYS A 73 9.35 -2.35 -5.88
C LYS A 73 7.94 -1.94 -6.25
N GLY A 74 7.46 -0.87 -5.65
CA GLY A 74 6.20 -0.25 -6.01
C GLY A 74 6.33 0.74 -7.16
N ALA A 75 5.19 1.33 -7.57
CA ALA A 75 5.12 2.26 -8.69
C ALA A 75 5.99 3.51 -8.50
N ALA A 76 6.14 3.97 -7.26
CA ALA A 76 6.95 5.15 -6.93
C ALA A 76 8.44 4.83 -6.69
N GLY A 77 8.86 3.58 -6.86
CA GLY A 77 10.26 3.16 -6.71
C GLY A 77 10.66 2.73 -5.29
N HIS A 78 9.79 2.83 -4.33
CA HIS A 78 10.03 2.35 -2.96
C HIS A 78 9.67 0.87 -2.84
N ASP A 79 10.33 0.17 -1.91
CA ASP A 79 9.93 -1.19 -1.57
C ASP A 79 8.58 -1.17 -0.85
N ILE A 80 7.72 -2.08 -1.23
CA ILE A 80 6.36 -2.18 -0.69
C ILE A 80 5.97 -3.62 -0.42
N THR A 81 4.97 -3.79 0.42
CA THR A 81 4.19 -5.02 0.53
C THR A 81 2.77 -4.68 0.97
N PHE A 82 1.87 -5.65 0.90
CA PHE A 82 0.47 -5.41 1.24
C PHE A 82 0.00 -6.36 2.34
N ILE A 83 -0.71 -5.80 3.33
CA ILE A 83 -1.48 -6.59 4.28
C ILE A 83 -2.80 -6.94 3.62
N HIS A 84 -3.16 -8.22 3.63
CA HIS A 84 -4.41 -8.69 3.05
C HIS A 84 -5.61 -8.07 3.79
N PRO A 85 -6.70 -7.71 3.08
CA PRO A 85 -7.89 -7.15 3.74
C PRO A 85 -8.55 -8.08 4.76
N LYS A 86 -8.35 -9.40 4.60
CA LYS A 86 -8.95 -10.40 5.49
C LYS A 86 -7.90 -11.35 6.02
N GLY A 87 -8.00 -11.67 7.31
CA GLY A 87 -7.20 -12.74 7.89
C GLY A 87 -7.67 -14.13 7.43
N ASN A 88 -6.90 -15.15 7.77
CA ASN A 88 -7.28 -16.53 7.56
C ASN A 88 -6.99 -17.34 8.83
N GLU A 89 -7.14 -18.66 8.77
CA GLU A 89 -6.95 -19.52 9.94
C GLU A 89 -5.51 -19.48 10.47
N ALA A 90 -4.52 -19.52 9.56
CA ALA A 90 -3.11 -19.48 9.94
C ALA A 90 -2.62 -18.09 10.36
N PHE A 91 -3.15 -17.03 9.71
CA PHE A 91 -2.82 -15.64 9.98
C PHE A 91 -4.13 -14.86 10.14
N PRO A 92 -4.66 -14.79 11.36
CA PRO A 92 -6.02 -14.28 11.57
C PRO A 92 -6.19 -12.76 11.47
N LEU A 93 -5.08 -12.01 11.46
CA LEU A 93 -5.14 -10.54 11.42
C LEU A 93 -4.95 -10.03 10.00
N GLY A 94 -5.87 -9.21 9.55
CA GLY A 94 -5.82 -8.55 8.25
C GLY A 94 -6.23 -7.09 8.38
N GLY A 95 -6.53 -6.45 7.26
CA GLY A 95 -6.86 -5.03 7.20
C GLY A 95 -8.33 -4.69 7.50
N GLU A 96 -9.10 -5.61 8.04
CA GLU A 96 -10.53 -5.38 8.36
C GLU A 96 -11.33 -4.86 7.16
N GLY A 97 -11.09 -5.45 5.99
CA GLY A 97 -11.73 -5.07 4.74
C GLY A 97 -10.94 -4.04 3.91
N VAL A 98 -9.85 -3.50 4.43
CA VAL A 98 -9.03 -2.52 3.74
C VAL A 98 -7.70 -3.14 3.33
N LEU A 99 -7.31 -2.96 2.08
CA LEU A 99 -5.97 -3.31 1.61
C LEU A 99 -5.00 -2.26 2.16
N ILE A 100 -3.97 -2.71 2.88
CA ILE A 100 -3.00 -1.80 3.49
C ILE A 100 -1.64 -2.00 2.83
N GLU A 101 -1.13 -0.94 2.20
CA GLU A 101 0.21 -0.92 1.62
C GLU A 101 1.20 -0.43 2.67
N LEU A 102 2.24 -1.22 2.94
CA LEU A 102 3.37 -0.78 3.74
C LEU A 102 4.49 -0.37 2.79
N VAL A 103 5.03 0.83 2.99
CA VAL A 103 6.00 1.43 2.09
C VAL A 103 7.27 1.74 2.87
N GLN A 104 8.43 1.24 2.40
CA GLN A 104 9.71 1.59 3.01
C GLN A 104 9.94 3.09 2.89
N ALA A 105 10.01 3.77 4.02
CA ALA A 105 10.25 5.20 4.05
C ALA A 105 11.66 5.52 3.54
N PRO A 106 11.82 6.53 2.68
CA PRO A 106 13.15 7.00 2.30
C PRO A 106 13.85 7.67 3.48
N PRO A 107 15.19 7.80 3.45
CA PRO A 107 15.94 8.35 4.59
C PRO A 107 15.46 9.70 5.09
N GLU A 108 15.05 10.58 4.19
CA GLU A 108 14.54 11.92 4.56
C GLU A 108 13.23 11.85 5.34
N VAL A 109 12.36 10.88 5.04
CA VAL A 109 11.12 10.69 5.78
C VAL A 109 11.40 10.10 7.15
N VAL A 110 12.27 9.11 7.23
CA VAL A 110 12.68 8.52 8.51
C VAL A 110 13.25 9.59 9.42
N ALA A 111 14.15 10.45 8.89
CA ALA A 111 14.77 11.52 9.66
C ALA A 111 13.74 12.57 10.13
N ALA A 112 12.74 12.88 9.30
CA ALA A 112 11.74 13.89 9.60
C ALA A 112 10.68 13.43 10.61
N LEU A 113 10.32 12.14 10.59
CA LEU A 113 9.26 11.59 11.42
C LEU A 113 9.78 10.81 12.63
N GLY A 114 11.02 10.39 12.55
CA GLY A 114 11.67 9.63 13.62
C GLY A 114 12.16 10.50 14.75
#